data_b8569af42ce24d56d7a7b8b4d5772063
#
_entry.id   b8569af42ce24d56d7a7b8b4d5772063
#
_cell.length_a   1.000
_cell.length_b   1.000
_cell.length_c   1.000
_cell.angle_alpha   90.00
_cell.angle_beta   90.00
_cell.angle_gamma   90.00
#
_symmetry.space_group_name_H-M   'P 1'
#
loop_
_entity.id
_entity.type
_entity.pdbx_description
1 polymer ?
#
loop_
_entity_poly.entity_id
_entity_poly.type
_entity_poly.pdbx_seq_one_letter_code
_entity_poly.pdbx_strand_id
1 'polypeptide(L)'
;MDPAVFFSQGWVSYIYHSKYFFFRYEDGVTKQIALLDWQGTRVNCPAYDVVYTIYSSTLPEIRKVELTSWLKIYHDQFSSDLKAFGYASENVYPFSKFQNDFDDLFEFGFLHGILNSMVSQ
;
A
#
# COMPACT_ATOMS: atom_id res chain seq x y z
N MET A 1 3.81 -11.77 -16.95
CA MET A 1 2.83 -11.20 -17.93
C MET A 1 3.58 -10.30 -18.89
N ASP A 2 3.32 -10.43 -20.19
CA ASP A 2 3.90 -9.54 -21.19
C ASP A 2 3.38 -8.10 -20.99
N PRO A 3 4.27 -7.09 -20.86
CA PRO A 3 3.87 -5.70 -20.70
C PRO A 3 2.94 -5.21 -21.81
N ALA A 4 3.14 -5.65 -23.05
CA ALA A 4 2.31 -5.23 -24.19
C ALA A 4 0.86 -5.70 -24.03
N VAL A 5 0.63 -6.91 -23.54
CA VAL A 5 -0.70 -7.44 -23.24
C VAL A 5 -1.35 -6.66 -22.09
N PHE A 6 -0.56 -6.32 -21.09
CA PHE A 6 -1.03 -5.56 -19.94
C PHE A 6 -1.57 -4.18 -20.35
N PHE A 7 -0.81 -3.45 -21.17
CA PHE A 7 -1.25 -2.15 -21.69
C PHE A 7 -2.43 -2.23 -22.64
N SER A 8 -2.54 -3.27 -23.44
CA SER A 8 -3.67 -3.44 -24.37
C SER A 8 -5.01 -3.64 -23.66
N GLN A 9 -5.00 -4.00 -22.39
CA GLN A 9 -6.19 -4.14 -21.55
C GLN A 9 -6.58 -2.85 -20.81
N GLY A 10 -6.01 -1.71 -21.18
CA GLY A 10 -6.33 -0.42 -20.58
C GLY A 10 -5.64 -0.16 -19.21
N TRP A 11 -4.59 -0.92 -18.90
CA TRP A 11 -3.80 -0.66 -17.71
C TRP A 11 -2.85 0.53 -17.93
N VAL A 12 -2.84 1.44 -17.00
CA VAL A 12 -1.96 2.61 -17.02
C VAL A 12 -1.03 2.53 -15.81
N SER A 13 0.27 2.67 -16.06
CA SER A 13 1.24 2.79 -14.97
C SER A 13 1.16 4.19 -14.39
N TYR A 14 0.85 4.29 -13.13
CA TYR A 14 1.00 5.55 -12.41
C TYR A 14 2.44 5.65 -11.91
N ILE A 15 3.22 6.51 -12.57
CA ILE A 15 4.63 6.76 -12.25
C ILE A 15 4.75 7.76 -11.08
N TYR A 16 3.93 7.64 -10.05
CA TYR A 16 4.13 8.46 -8.87
C TYR A 16 4.65 7.55 -7.74
N HIS A 17 5.94 7.48 -7.61
CA HIS A 17 6.70 6.86 -6.52
C HIS A 17 6.46 5.37 -6.23
N SER A 18 5.48 4.73 -6.82
CA SER A 18 5.37 3.28 -6.77
C SER A 18 5.28 2.71 -8.20
N LYS A 19 6.47 2.52 -8.79
CA LYS A 19 6.62 1.75 -10.03
C LYS A 19 6.10 0.30 -9.94
N TYR A 20 5.48 -0.05 -8.83
CA TYR A 20 4.99 -1.37 -8.52
C TYR A 20 3.47 -1.51 -8.59
N PHE A 21 2.75 -0.42 -8.82
CA PHE A 21 1.29 -0.43 -8.95
C PHE A 21 0.88 -0.06 -10.37
N PHE A 22 0.01 -0.88 -10.97
CA PHE A 22 -0.69 -0.52 -12.20
C PHE A 22 -2.17 -0.39 -11.89
N PHE A 23 -2.79 0.61 -12.47
CA PHE A 23 -4.21 0.92 -12.31
C PHE A 23 -4.93 0.76 -13.65
N ARG A 24 -6.08 0.12 -13.62
CA ARG A 24 -7.00 0.12 -14.75
C ARG A 24 -8.15 1.06 -14.48
N TYR A 25 -8.39 1.96 -15.42
CA TYR A 25 -9.46 2.95 -15.37
C TYR A 25 -10.53 2.64 -16.38
N GLU A 26 -11.79 2.92 -16.01
CA GLU A 26 -12.95 2.99 -16.90
C GLU A 26 -13.70 4.27 -16.58
N ASP A 27 -13.92 5.11 -17.61
CA ASP A 27 -14.57 6.42 -17.47
C ASP A 27 -13.95 7.31 -16.36
N GLY A 28 -12.62 7.31 -16.25
CA GLY A 28 -11.89 8.10 -15.26
C GLY A 28 -11.92 7.53 -13.83
N VAL A 29 -12.54 6.38 -13.62
CA VAL A 29 -12.64 5.73 -12.31
C VAL A 29 -11.73 4.52 -12.26
N THR A 30 -10.94 4.39 -11.18
CA THR A 30 -10.10 3.21 -10.95
C THR A 30 -10.98 1.99 -10.70
N LYS A 31 -10.80 0.96 -11.50
CA LYS A 31 -11.54 -0.31 -11.40
C LYS A 31 -10.69 -1.45 -10.85
N GLN A 32 -9.43 -1.49 -11.17
CA GLN A 32 -8.52 -2.55 -10.73
C GLN A 32 -7.14 -2.00 -10.45
N ILE A 33 -6.43 -2.68 -9.55
CA ILE A 33 -5.02 -2.43 -9.22
C ILE A 33 -4.27 -3.74 -9.37
N ALA A 34 -3.10 -3.70 -9.98
CA ALA A 34 -2.18 -4.83 -10.04
C ALA A 34 -0.87 -4.47 -9.36
N LEU A 35 -0.36 -5.38 -8.55
CA LEU A 35 0.95 -5.29 -7.92
C LEU A 35 1.97 -6.01 -8.80
N LEU A 36 3.11 -5.36 -9.03
CA LEU A 36 4.18 -5.89 -9.86
C LEU A 36 5.49 -5.90 -9.08
N ASP A 37 6.46 -6.66 -9.61
CA ASP A 37 7.84 -6.68 -9.12
C ASP A 37 7.97 -7.20 -7.67
N TRP A 38 7.73 -8.50 -7.52
CA TRP A 38 7.77 -9.19 -6.24
C TRP A 38 9.20 -9.64 -5.80
N GLN A 39 10.24 -9.21 -6.50
CA GLN A 39 11.62 -9.68 -6.26
C GLN A 39 12.16 -9.33 -4.86
N GLY A 40 11.64 -8.30 -4.21
CA GLY A 40 12.01 -7.91 -2.84
C GLY A 40 11.13 -8.50 -1.76
N THR A 41 10.25 -9.47 -2.10
CA THR A 41 9.31 -10.07 -1.14
C THR A 41 10.03 -10.80 -0.03
N ARG A 42 9.64 -10.51 1.21
CA ARG A 42 10.19 -11.13 2.43
C ARG A 42 9.14 -11.17 3.52
N VAL A 43 9.37 -12.03 4.52
CA VAL A 43 8.52 -12.08 5.71
C VAL A 43 8.79 -10.86 6.59
N ASN A 44 7.74 -10.10 6.88
CA ASN A 44 7.79 -8.93 7.75
C ASN A 44 6.41 -8.68 8.35
N CYS A 45 6.28 -7.70 9.26
CA CYS A 45 4.98 -7.34 9.80
C CYS A 45 4.11 -6.64 8.73
N PRO A 46 2.78 -6.79 8.78
CA PRO A 46 1.88 -6.18 7.79
C PRO A 46 2.00 -4.65 7.69
N ALA A 47 2.34 -3.98 8.78
CA ALA A 47 2.49 -2.52 8.81
C ALA A 47 3.64 -2.02 7.94
N TYR A 48 4.65 -2.84 7.65
CA TYR A 48 5.84 -2.45 6.88
C TYR A 48 5.48 -1.95 5.48
N ASP A 49 4.70 -2.72 4.74
CA ASP A 49 4.29 -2.36 3.38
C ASP A 49 3.34 -1.16 3.38
N VAL A 50 2.48 -1.07 4.37
CA VAL A 50 1.53 0.05 4.51
C VAL A 50 2.28 1.35 4.78
N VAL A 51 3.23 1.36 5.70
CA VAL A 51 4.08 2.52 5.99
C VAL A 51 4.83 2.96 4.73
N TYR A 52 5.49 2.03 4.08
CA TYR A 52 6.24 2.32 2.86
C TYR A 52 5.34 2.93 1.77
N THR A 53 4.20 2.30 1.50
CA THR A 53 3.27 2.75 0.46
C THR A 53 2.71 4.14 0.75
N ILE A 54 2.27 4.38 1.97
CA ILE A 54 1.67 5.66 2.36
C ILE A 54 2.71 6.79 2.29
N TYR A 55 3.89 6.60 2.87
CA TYR A 55 4.89 7.66 2.90
C TYR A 55 5.60 7.89 1.58
N SER A 56 5.68 6.91 0.71
CA SER A 56 6.28 7.06 -0.61
C SER A 56 5.31 7.57 -1.69
N SER A 57 4.00 7.44 -1.48
CA SER A 57 3.00 7.62 -2.55
C SER A 57 1.94 8.68 -2.26
N THR A 58 1.99 9.34 -1.11
CA THR A 58 0.97 10.33 -0.72
C THR A 58 1.59 11.65 -0.27
N LEU A 59 0.85 12.74 -0.46
CA LEU A 59 1.27 14.07 -0.02
C LEU A 59 1.03 14.24 1.49
N PRO A 60 1.92 14.97 2.21
CA PRO A 60 1.79 15.19 3.65
C PRO A 60 0.45 15.80 4.07
N GLU A 61 -0.08 16.73 3.27
CA GLU A 61 -1.34 17.41 3.55
C GLU A 61 -2.53 16.46 3.55
N ILE A 62 -2.54 15.51 2.61
CA ILE A 62 -3.59 14.50 2.50
C ILE A 62 -3.44 13.46 3.60
N ARG A 63 -2.22 12.99 3.85
CA ARG A 63 -1.94 12.05 4.96
C ARG A 63 -2.45 12.55 6.29
N LYS A 64 -2.20 13.82 6.59
CA LYS A 64 -2.61 14.45 7.86
C LYS A 64 -4.11 14.30 8.14
N VAL A 65 -4.92 14.32 7.08
CA VAL A 65 -6.38 14.22 7.18
C VAL A 65 -6.85 12.77 7.08
N GLU A 66 -6.27 11.97 6.18
CA GLU A 66 -6.82 10.70 5.76
C GLU A 66 -6.14 9.46 6.39
N LEU A 67 -5.01 9.63 7.08
CA LEU A 67 -4.21 8.50 7.56
C LEU A 67 -5.02 7.53 8.42
N THR A 68 -5.76 8.01 9.39
CA THR A 68 -6.55 7.16 10.29
C THR A 68 -7.59 6.35 9.52
N SER A 69 -8.24 6.97 8.54
CA SER A 69 -9.20 6.30 7.66
C SER A 69 -8.53 5.20 6.82
N TRP A 70 -7.36 5.49 6.24
CA TRP A 70 -6.64 4.51 5.43
C TRP A 70 -6.17 3.29 6.24
N LEU A 71 -5.66 3.52 7.45
CA LEU A 71 -5.27 2.43 8.34
C LEU A 71 -6.46 1.54 8.70
N LYS A 72 -7.61 2.14 8.95
CA LYS A 72 -8.84 1.40 9.24
C LYS A 72 -9.30 0.57 8.03
N ILE A 73 -9.30 1.14 6.84
CA ILE A 73 -9.65 0.45 5.60
C ILE A 73 -8.75 -0.77 5.39
N TYR A 74 -7.44 -0.58 5.55
CA TYR A 74 -6.48 -1.67 5.40
C TYR A 74 -6.75 -2.80 6.41
N HIS A 75 -6.88 -2.46 7.68
CA HIS A 75 -7.08 -3.47 8.73
C HIS A 75 -8.44 -4.17 8.62
N ASP A 76 -9.50 -3.48 8.18
CA ASP A 76 -10.80 -4.11 7.95
C ASP A 76 -10.71 -5.15 6.82
N GLN A 77 -10.02 -4.84 5.74
CA GLN A 77 -9.79 -5.80 4.66
C GLN A 77 -8.91 -6.97 5.12
N PHE A 78 -7.84 -6.70 5.82
CA PHE A 78 -6.97 -7.71 6.42
C PHE A 78 -7.75 -8.66 7.34
N SER A 79 -8.61 -8.11 8.19
CA SER A 79 -9.47 -8.90 9.10
C SER A 79 -10.47 -9.77 8.36
N SER A 80 -11.04 -9.24 7.28
CA SER A 80 -11.96 -9.98 6.40
C SER A 80 -11.26 -11.17 5.73
N ASP A 81 -10.04 -10.95 5.24
CA ASP A 81 -9.26 -11.98 4.58
C ASP A 81 -8.83 -13.07 5.58
N LEU A 82 -8.37 -12.69 6.79
CA LEU A 82 -8.05 -13.64 7.84
C LEU A 82 -9.26 -14.51 8.23
N LYS A 83 -10.44 -13.90 8.32
CA LYS A 83 -11.68 -14.63 8.62
C LYS A 83 -11.98 -15.67 7.54
N ALA A 84 -11.75 -15.36 6.29
CA ALA A 84 -11.90 -16.32 5.19
C ALA A 84 -10.98 -17.54 5.33
N PHE A 85 -9.80 -17.37 5.95
CA PHE A 85 -8.87 -18.44 6.29
C PHE A 85 -9.14 -19.11 7.64
N GLY A 86 -10.18 -18.72 8.37
CA GLY A 86 -10.57 -19.31 9.64
C GLY A 86 -9.90 -18.67 10.88
N TYR A 87 -9.33 -17.49 10.75
CA TYR A 87 -8.68 -16.78 11.86
C TYR A 87 -9.44 -15.52 12.26
N ALA A 88 -9.48 -15.22 13.56
CA ALA A 88 -9.99 -13.97 14.08
C ALA A 88 -8.85 -12.96 14.23
N SER A 89 -8.97 -11.80 13.60
CA SER A 89 -7.92 -10.77 13.62
C SER A 89 -7.63 -10.25 15.04
N GLU A 90 -8.63 -10.23 15.90
CA GLU A 90 -8.49 -9.83 17.31
C GLU A 90 -7.47 -10.69 18.06
N ASN A 91 -7.32 -11.95 17.67
CA ASN A 91 -6.38 -12.89 18.28
C ASN A 91 -5.02 -12.94 17.59
N VAL A 92 -4.98 -12.65 16.28
CA VAL A 92 -3.76 -12.77 15.46
C VAL A 92 -3.06 -11.44 15.32
N TYR A 93 -3.79 -10.40 14.94
CA TYR A 93 -3.24 -9.07 14.67
C TYR A 93 -4.32 -7.99 14.86
N PRO A 94 -4.65 -7.61 16.11
CA PRO A 94 -5.68 -6.62 16.39
C PRO A 94 -5.28 -5.23 15.87
N PHE A 95 -6.26 -4.36 15.67
CA PHE A 95 -6.04 -3.02 15.13
C PHE A 95 -5.07 -2.19 15.99
N SER A 96 -5.14 -2.33 17.31
CA SER A 96 -4.21 -1.64 18.23
C SER A 96 -2.76 -2.05 17.99
N LYS A 97 -2.50 -3.34 17.75
CA LYS A 97 -1.17 -3.85 17.41
C LYS A 97 -0.69 -3.29 16.08
N PHE A 98 -1.56 -3.26 15.08
CA PHE A 98 -1.27 -2.68 13.77
C PHE A 98 -0.91 -1.20 13.88
N GLN A 99 -1.68 -0.42 14.63
CA GLN A 99 -1.38 1.01 14.85
C GLN A 99 -0.02 1.21 15.55
N ASN A 100 0.28 0.42 16.57
CA ASN A 100 1.56 0.49 17.26
C ASN A 100 2.72 0.14 16.32
N ASP A 101 2.59 -0.91 15.53
CA ASP A 101 3.62 -1.28 14.55
C ASP A 101 3.79 -0.21 13.47
N PHE A 102 2.70 0.41 13.04
CA PHE A 102 2.75 1.54 12.10
C PHE A 102 3.51 2.72 12.69
N ASP A 103 3.24 3.09 13.94
CA ASP A 103 3.91 4.20 14.63
C ASP A 103 5.40 3.90 14.84
N ASP A 104 5.75 2.67 15.20
CA ASP A 104 7.14 2.24 15.37
C ASP A 104 7.93 2.28 14.05
N LEU A 105 7.28 2.13 12.93
CA LEU A 105 7.88 2.18 11.59
C LEU A 105 7.84 3.58 10.95
N PHE A 106 7.37 4.58 11.66
CA PHE A 106 7.24 5.96 11.15
C PHE A 106 8.56 6.50 10.58
N GLU A 107 9.65 6.36 11.32
CA GLU A 107 10.97 6.86 10.88
C GLU A 107 11.42 6.19 9.58
N PHE A 108 11.18 4.89 9.45
CA PHE A 108 11.46 4.15 8.22
C PHE A 108 10.66 4.72 7.04
N GLY A 109 9.35 4.92 7.19
CA GLY A 109 8.49 5.47 6.16
C GLY A 109 8.87 6.90 5.76
N PHE A 110 9.19 7.72 6.75
CA PHE A 110 9.62 9.09 6.54
C PHE A 110 10.93 9.19 5.75
N LEU A 111 11.94 8.40 6.11
CA LEU A 111 13.22 8.36 5.40
C LEU A 111 13.06 7.89 3.95
N HIS A 112 12.29 6.83 3.72
CA HIS A 112 12.02 6.34 2.38
C HIS A 112 11.22 7.35 1.53
N GLY A 113 10.28 8.04 2.13
CA GLY A 113 9.54 9.12 1.47
C GLY A 113 10.46 10.25 0.99
N ILE A 114 11.40 10.68 1.83
CA ILE A 114 12.40 11.69 1.46
C ILE A 114 13.30 11.18 0.34
N LEU A 115 13.86 9.99 0.45
CA LEU A 115 14.76 9.42 -0.56
C LEU A 115 14.07 9.29 -1.91
N ASN A 116 12.84 8.81 -1.94
CA ASN A 116 12.08 8.70 -3.16
C ASN A 116 11.81 10.07 -3.81
N SER A 117 11.50 11.08 -3.02
CA SER A 117 11.29 12.43 -3.54
C SER A 117 12.56 13.06 -4.14
N MET A 118 13.74 12.70 -3.62
CA MET A 118 15.02 13.15 -4.13
C MET A 118 15.41 12.44 -5.44
N VAL A 119 15.07 11.18 -5.61
CA VAL A 119 15.41 10.37 -6.79
C VAL A 119 14.48 10.63 -7.97
N SER A 120 13.26 11.10 -7.72
CA SER A 120 12.26 11.37 -8.78
C SER A 120 12.36 12.75 -9.42
N GLN A 121 13.35 13.53 -9.04
CA GLN A 121 13.64 14.82 -9.70
C GLN A 121 14.57 14.56 -10.95
#